data_a884d63049e12a8aa8a51287e97aeecf
#
_entry.id   a884d63049e12a8aa8a51287e97aeecf
#
_cell.length_a   1.000
_cell.length_b   1.000
_cell.length_c   1.000
_cell.angle_alpha   90.00
_cell.angle_beta   90.00
_cell.angle_gamma   90.00
#
_symmetry.space_group_name_H-M   'P 1'
#
loop_
_entity.id
_entity.type
_entity.pdbx_description
1 polymer ?
#
loop_
_entity_poly.entity_id
_entity_poly.type
_entity_poly.pdbx_seq_one_letter_code
_entity_poly.pdbx_strand_id
1 'polypeptide(L)'
;MAKKNDNKRKPSGGRNENREKRKFYGRPKPFERKSKAPLPKTDSDLIRLNRYLSNAGICSRRDADDLIKAGLVEVNGEVVTEMGFKVKPEDKVKYAGETISAEKKVYVLLNKPKDFITTKSDPQNRRTVMHLLKGTGKERIYPVGRLDRMTTGLLLFTNDGQLAKKLTHPRHGVKKLYHVYLDKAVNGAHLKEISEGVKLEDGVMKADDISFVGNGNDKKQVGIEIHSGKNRIVRRLFESFGYKVIKLDRVSFAGLTKKDLPRGKWRFLTQQEVSMLKMLK
;
A
#
# COMPACT_ATOMS: atom_id res chain seq x y z
N MET A 1 47.96 59.39 -19.44
CA MET A 1 48.51 59.08 -20.77
C MET A 1 47.48 58.31 -21.54
N ALA A 2 46.60 58.87 -22.35
CA ALA A 2 46.73 59.21 -23.77
C ALA A 2 46.94 57.96 -24.64
N LYS A 3 45.99 57.62 -25.48
CA LYS A 3 45.59 58.09 -26.81
C LYS A 3 44.44 57.21 -27.31
N LYS A 4 43.28 57.70 -27.61
CA LYS A 4 42.66 58.02 -28.89
C LYS A 4 43.28 57.39 -30.14
N ASN A 5 42.39 56.71 -30.92
CA ASN A 5 42.27 57.05 -32.33
C ASN A 5 40.96 56.56 -32.95
N ASP A 6 40.25 57.49 -33.50
CA ASP A 6 39.18 57.38 -34.50
C ASP A 6 39.67 56.82 -35.83
N ASN A 7 38.84 56.15 -36.60
CA ASN A 7 38.67 56.54 -38.00
C ASN A 7 37.37 56.05 -38.65
N LYS A 8 36.68 56.99 -39.19
CA LYS A 8 35.54 57.05 -40.08
C LYS A 8 35.78 56.27 -41.42
N ARG A 9 34.68 55.75 -42.03
CA ARG A 9 34.07 56.35 -43.26
C ARG A 9 32.98 55.45 -43.83
N LYS A 10 31.89 56.09 -44.23
CA LYS A 10 30.76 55.66 -45.08
C LYS A 10 31.17 55.72 -46.57
N PRO A 11 30.26 55.52 -47.58
CA PRO A 11 28.91 54.91 -47.71
C PRO A 11 28.77 54.25 -49.11
N SER A 12 27.55 53.78 -49.38
CA SER A 12 26.79 53.67 -50.66
C SER A 12 26.30 52.21 -50.84
N GLY A 13 25.09 51.87 -51.10
CA GLY A 13 24.05 52.48 -51.89
C GLY A 13 23.39 51.31 -52.61
N GLY A 14 22.05 51.27 -52.57
CA GLY A 14 21.34 50.29 -53.42
C GLY A 14 19.96 49.98 -52.88
N ARG A 15 18.99 50.80 -53.28
CA ARG A 15 17.55 50.53 -53.21
C ARG A 15 17.22 49.26 -54.03
N ASN A 16 16.42 48.38 -53.49
CA ASN A 16 15.44 47.69 -54.29
C ASN A 16 14.19 47.43 -53.46
N GLU A 17 13.12 48.07 -53.87
CA GLU A 17 11.76 47.92 -53.38
C GLU A 17 11.21 46.61 -53.91
N ASN A 18 10.84 45.70 -53.01
CA ASN A 18 9.80 44.72 -53.33
C ASN A 18 8.90 44.59 -52.09
N ARG A 19 7.82 45.36 -52.13
CA ARG A 19 6.72 45.33 -51.18
C ARG A 19 5.84 44.13 -51.54
N GLU A 20 6.18 42.96 -51.00
CA GLU A 20 5.22 41.86 -50.95
C GLU A 20 4.20 42.08 -49.85
N LYS A 21 2.95 42.13 -50.23
CA LYS A 21 1.76 42.27 -49.38
C LYS A 21 1.65 41.08 -48.45
N ARG A 22 2.01 41.26 -47.17
CA ARG A 22 1.71 40.28 -46.10
C ARG A 22 0.21 40.24 -45.92
N LYS A 23 -0.41 39.12 -46.33
CA LYS A 23 -1.79 38.76 -45.99
C LYS A 23 -1.88 38.64 -44.47
N PHE A 24 -2.69 39.49 -43.84
CA PHE A 24 -3.10 39.37 -42.44
C PHE A 24 -3.93 38.10 -42.29
N TYR A 25 -3.38 37.04 -41.74
CA TYR A 25 -4.16 35.91 -41.26
C TYR A 25 -4.85 36.38 -39.97
N GLY A 26 -6.20 36.34 -40.01
CA GLY A 26 -7.04 36.68 -38.85
C GLY A 26 -6.70 35.83 -37.63
N ARG A 27 -6.80 36.45 -36.44
CA ARG A 27 -6.62 35.75 -35.15
C ARG A 27 -7.48 34.49 -35.12
N PRO A 28 -6.92 33.32 -34.73
CA PRO A 28 -7.72 32.12 -34.53
C PRO A 28 -8.75 32.39 -33.42
N LYS A 29 -10.02 32.05 -33.69
CA LYS A 29 -11.10 32.13 -32.71
C LYS A 29 -10.72 31.27 -31.48
N PRO A 30 -11.10 31.70 -30.26
CA PRO A 30 -10.88 30.90 -29.07
C PRO A 30 -11.51 29.51 -29.23
N PHE A 31 -10.74 28.46 -28.97
CA PHE A 31 -11.22 27.09 -28.98
C PHE A 31 -12.25 26.95 -27.85
N GLU A 32 -13.54 26.92 -28.20
CA GLU A 32 -14.59 26.52 -27.27
C GLU A 32 -14.30 25.09 -26.81
N ARG A 33 -13.87 24.94 -25.57
CA ARG A 33 -13.82 23.62 -24.93
C ARG A 33 -15.24 23.10 -24.81
N LYS A 34 -15.68 22.31 -25.79
CA LYS A 34 -16.86 21.47 -25.63
C LYS A 34 -16.65 20.66 -24.36
N SER A 35 -17.52 20.86 -23.38
CA SER A 35 -17.59 20.04 -22.18
C SER A 35 -17.63 18.58 -22.63
N LYS A 36 -16.59 17.81 -22.32
CA LYS A 36 -16.57 16.37 -22.59
C LYS A 36 -17.80 15.79 -21.90
N ALA A 37 -18.69 15.20 -22.68
CA ALA A 37 -19.74 14.36 -22.12
C ALA A 37 -19.10 13.37 -21.14
N PRO A 38 -19.75 13.08 -19.99
CA PRO A 38 -19.20 12.13 -19.03
C PRO A 38 -18.95 10.82 -19.77
N LEU A 39 -17.70 10.33 -19.69
CA LEU A 39 -17.31 9.02 -20.25
C LEU A 39 -18.28 7.97 -19.72
N PRO A 40 -18.70 6.98 -20.55
CA PRO A 40 -19.57 5.91 -20.10
C PRO A 40 -18.89 5.25 -18.87
N LYS A 41 -19.63 5.19 -17.76
CA LYS A 41 -19.18 4.59 -16.49
C LYS A 41 -18.82 3.14 -16.79
N THR A 42 -17.54 2.81 -16.65
CA THR A 42 -17.05 1.45 -16.86
C THR A 42 -17.52 0.54 -15.70
N ASP A 43 -17.63 -0.76 -15.94
CA ASP A 43 -17.93 -1.81 -14.94
C ASP A 43 -17.00 -1.77 -13.68
N SER A 44 -15.96 -0.93 -13.73
CA SER A 44 -15.00 -0.69 -12.63
C SER A 44 -15.59 -0.01 -11.40
N ASP A 45 -16.71 0.68 -11.52
CA ASP A 45 -17.29 1.47 -10.43
C ASP A 45 -18.29 0.65 -9.59
N LEU A 46 -18.68 -0.53 -10.06
CA LEU A 46 -19.57 -1.42 -9.35
C LEU A 46 -18.89 -2.09 -8.15
N ILE A 47 -19.52 -2.01 -7.00
CA ILE A 47 -19.04 -2.62 -5.75
C ILE A 47 -19.98 -3.75 -5.34
N ARG A 48 -19.45 -4.92 -5.00
CA ARG A 48 -20.29 -6.00 -4.44
C ARG A 48 -20.96 -5.54 -3.15
N LEU A 49 -22.24 -5.83 -2.99
CA LEU A 49 -23.06 -5.39 -1.85
C LEU A 49 -22.45 -5.82 -0.51
N ASN A 50 -21.97 -7.05 -0.37
CA ASN A 50 -21.27 -7.51 0.84
C ASN A 50 -20.02 -6.68 1.17
N ARG A 51 -19.33 -6.16 0.15
CA ARG A 51 -18.19 -5.26 0.33
C ARG A 51 -18.66 -3.86 0.72
N TYR A 52 -19.76 -3.40 0.19
CA TYR A 52 -20.36 -2.11 0.55
C TYR A 52 -20.71 -2.09 2.04
N LEU A 53 -21.44 -3.10 2.54
CA LEU A 53 -21.79 -3.28 3.97
C LEU A 53 -20.54 -3.31 4.86
N SER A 54 -19.52 -4.06 4.45
CA SER A 54 -18.26 -4.13 5.19
C SER A 54 -17.48 -2.81 5.20
N ASN A 55 -17.54 -2.02 4.12
CA ASN A 55 -16.92 -0.69 4.04
C ASN A 55 -17.67 0.37 4.84
N ALA A 56 -18.96 0.16 5.08
CA ALA A 56 -19.80 0.95 5.96
C ALA A 56 -19.66 0.59 7.46
N GLY A 57 -18.77 -0.38 7.79
CA GLY A 57 -18.51 -0.75 9.17
C GLY A 57 -19.54 -1.68 9.80
N ILE A 58 -20.59 -2.09 9.10
CA ILE A 58 -21.69 -2.89 9.64
C ILE A 58 -21.18 -4.26 10.13
N CYS A 59 -20.50 -5.02 9.25
CA CYS A 59 -20.09 -6.39 9.54
C CYS A 59 -18.88 -6.85 8.72
N SER A 60 -18.40 -8.09 8.86
CA SER A 60 -17.43 -8.65 7.93
C SER A 60 -18.11 -8.97 6.60
N ARG A 61 -17.32 -9.17 5.53
CA ARG A 61 -17.89 -9.54 4.22
C ARG A 61 -18.64 -10.89 4.25
N ARG A 62 -18.23 -11.83 5.12
CA ARG A 62 -18.92 -13.12 5.29
C ARG A 62 -20.23 -12.93 6.03
N ASP A 63 -20.21 -12.23 7.16
CA ASP A 63 -21.43 -11.90 7.90
C ASP A 63 -22.40 -11.07 7.03
N ALA A 64 -21.87 -10.19 6.14
CA ALA A 64 -22.67 -9.44 5.18
C ALA A 64 -23.39 -10.35 4.19
N ASP A 65 -22.76 -11.43 3.76
CA ASP A 65 -23.40 -12.43 2.91
C ASP A 65 -24.60 -13.08 3.64
N ASP A 66 -24.48 -13.34 4.94
CA ASP A 66 -25.59 -13.89 5.76
C ASP A 66 -26.70 -12.85 5.96
N LEU A 67 -26.39 -11.57 6.18
CA LEU A 67 -27.38 -10.50 6.28
C LEU A 67 -28.15 -10.28 4.97
N ILE A 68 -27.47 -10.39 3.81
CA ILE A 68 -28.11 -10.28 2.49
C ILE A 68 -29.06 -11.46 2.29
N LYS A 69 -28.64 -12.69 2.56
CA LYS A 69 -29.51 -13.87 2.46
C LYS A 69 -30.74 -13.79 3.35
N ALA A 70 -30.60 -13.19 4.54
CA ALA A 70 -31.70 -12.99 5.48
C ALA A 70 -32.68 -11.87 5.07
N GLY A 71 -32.45 -11.19 3.92
CA GLY A 71 -33.33 -10.11 3.43
C GLY A 71 -33.27 -8.83 4.26
N LEU A 72 -32.22 -8.61 5.04
CA LEU A 72 -32.08 -7.43 5.90
C LEU A 72 -31.49 -6.21 5.18
N VAL A 73 -31.22 -6.33 3.89
CA VAL A 73 -30.56 -5.28 3.06
C VAL A 73 -31.46 -4.89 1.90
N GLU A 74 -31.67 -3.58 1.77
CA GLU A 74 -32.40 -2.97 0.66
C GLU A 74 -31.46 -2.14 -0.21
N VAL A 75 -31.69 -2.16 -1.52
CA VAL A 75 -31.02 -1.29 -2.49
C VAL A 75 -32.09 -0.56 -3.29
N ASN A 76 -32.09 0.76 -3.23
CA ASN A 76 -33.07 1.62 -3.90
C ASN A 76 -34.55 1.31 -3.54
N GLY A 77 -34.78 0.78 -2.33
CA GLY A 77 -36.11 0.41 -1.82
C GLY A 77 -36.52 -1.04 -2.08
N GLU A 78 -35.71 -1.82 -2.77
CA GLU A 78 -35.95 -3.25 -3.02
C GLU A 78 -35.06 -4.13 -2.15
N VAL A 79 -35.64 -5.18 -1.55
CA VAL A 79 -34.89 -6.16 -0.75
C VAL A 79 -34.04 -7.03 -1.66
N VAL A 80 -32.76 -7.12 -1.35
CA VAL A 80 -31.78 -7.93 -2.10
C VAL A 80 -31.38 -9.15 -1.28
N THR A 81 -31.60 -10.35 -1.84
CA THR A 81 -31.15 -11.63 -1.26
C THR A 81 -30.10 -12.34 -2.10
N GLU A 82 -29.84 -11.83 -3.31
CA GLU A 82 -28.93 -12.43 -4.28
C GLU A 82 -27.47 -12.25 -3.87
N MET A 83 -26.74 -13.38 -3.90
CA MET A 83 -25.31 -13.40 -3.61
C MET A 83 -24.49 -12.83 -4.77
N GLY A 84 -23.56 -11.92 -4.44
CA GLY A 84 -22.71 -11.30 -5.45
C GLY A 84 -23.31 -10.07 -6.12
N PHE A 85 -24.52 -9.66 -5.72
CA PHE A 85 -25.16 -8.42 -6.16
C PHE A 85 -24.19 -7.23 -6.08
N LYS A 86 -24.23 -6.38 -7.10
CA LYS A 86 -23.34 -5.22 -7.23
C LYS A 86 -24.14 -3.93 -7.15
N VAL A 87 -23.64 -2.98 -6.41
CA VAL A 87 -24.21 -1.63 -6.25
C VAL A 87 -23.34 -0.58 -6.92
N LYS A 88 -23.96 0.48 -7.39
CA LYS A 88 -23.29 1.69 -7.88
C LYS A 88 -23.01 2.66 -6.73
N PRO A 89 -22.09 3.62 -6.90
CA PRO A 89 -21.82 4.65 -5.88
C PRO A 89 -23.03 5.51 -5.52
N GLU A 90 -23.94 5.72 -6.46
CA GLU A 90 -25.17 6.49 -6.32
C GLU A 90 -26.35 5.71 -5.68
N ASP A 91 -26.26 4.39 -5.60
CA ASP A 91 -27.34 3.58 -5.04
C ASP A 91 -27.53 3.83 -3.56
N LYS A 92 -28.80 3.97 -3.15
CA LYS A 92 -29.20 4.06 -1.74
C LYS A 92 -29.27 2.65 -1.14
N VAL A 93 -28.32 2.34 -0.25
CA VAL A 93 -28.32 1.07 0.47
C VAL A 93 -28.81 1.30 1.89
N LYS A 94 -29.78 0.47 2.32
CA LYS A 94 -30.26 0.43 3.68
C LYS A 94 -29.97 -0.92 4.34
N TYR A 95 -29.72 -0.89 5.64
CA TYR A 95 -29.61 -2.07 6.48
C TYR A 95 -30.54 -1.89 7.70
N ALA A 96 -31.42 -2.85 7.95
CA ALA A 96 -32.44 -2.78 9.01
C ALA A 96 -33.23 -1.45 8.98
N GLY A 97 -33.58 -0.96 7.78
CA GLY A 97 -34.35 0.28 7.57
C GLY A 97 -33.51 1.57 7.58
N GLU A 98 -32.27 1.57 8.05
CA GLU A 98 -31.39 2.74 8.12
C GLU A 98 -30.50 2.87 6.90
N THR A 99 -30.40 4.08 6.34
CA THR A 99 -29.48 4.37 5.21
C THR A 99 -28.04 4.32 5.71
N ILE A 100 -27.23 3.50 5.07
CA ILE A 100 -25.82 3.34 5.40
C ILE A 100 -24.91 4.09 4.43
N SER A 101 -23.80 4.63 4.96
CA SER A 101 -22.78 5.32 4.20
C SER A 101 -21.40 4.73 4.48
N ALA A 102 -20.45 4.98 3.58
CA ALA A 102 -19.08 4.50 3.78
C ALA A 102 -18.42 5.17 4.99
N GLU A 103 -17.81 4.36 5.86
CA GLU A 103 -16.98 4.86 6.97
C GLU A 103 -15.79 5.69 6.49
N LYS A 104 -15.39 6.66 7.32
CA LYS A 104 -14.12 7.36 7.14
C LYS A 104 -12.96 6.37 7.10
N LYS A 105 -12.07 6.53 6.12
CA LYS A 105 -10.89 5.66 6.00
C LYS A 105 -9.88 5.99 7.08
N VAL A 106 -9.47 4.95 7.82
CA VAL A 106 -8.51 5.04 8.93
C VAL A 106 -7.31 4.14 8.64
N TYR A 107 -6.12 4.64 8.99
CA TYR A 107 -4.85 3.93 8.78
C TYR A 107 -4.01 4.03 10.05
N VAL A 108 -3.72 2.89 10.66
CA VAL A 108 -3.00 2.79 11.94
C VAL A 108 -1.78 1.89 11.77
N LEU A 109 -0.62 2.37 12.16
CA LEU A 109 0.64 1.64 12.18
C LEU A 109 0.97 1.20 13.60
N LEU A 110 1.09 -0.10 13.82
CA LEU A 110 1.45 -0.70 15.10
C LEU A 110 2.88 -1.25 15.02
N ASN A 111 3.69 -1.03 16.06
CA ASN A 111 4.92 -1.79 16.28
C ASN A 111 4.60 -3.00 17.17
N LYS A 112 4.23 -4.11 16.54
CA LYS A 112 3.73 -5.32 17.19
C LYS A 112 4.77 -5.95 18.11
N PRO A 113 4.46 -6.22 19.38
CA PRO A 113 5.31 -7.00 20.28
C PRO A 113 5.18 -8.50 20.04
N LYS A 114 6.00 -9.32 20.72
CA LYS A 114 5.85 -10.78 20.79
C LYS A 114 4.56 -11.17 21.45
N ASP A 115 4.16 -12.42 21.28
CA ASP A 115 3.04 -13.09 21.94
C ASP A 115 1.63 -12.58 21.59
N PHE A 116 1.51 -11.75 20.57
CA PHE A 116 0.23 -11.34 20.01
C PHE A 116 0.00 -11.99 18.66
N ILE A 117 -1.16 -12.63 18.47
CA ILE A 117 -1.55 -13.20 17.19
C ILE A 117 -2.24 -12.16 16.31
N THR A 118 -2.00 -12.25 14.99
CA THR A 118 -2.58 -11.33 14.01
C THR A 118 -3.94 -11.85 13.53
N THR A 119 -4.95 -11.65 14.35
CA THR A 119 -6.36 -11.95 14.03
C THR A 119 -7.28 -10.94 14.69
N LYS A 120 -8.50 -10.81 14.17
CA LYS A 120 -9.58 -10.01 14.79
C LYS A 120 -10.26 -10.75 15.94
N SER A 121 -10.42 -12.06 15.80
CA SER A 121 -11.05 -12.94 16.77
C SER A 121 -10.23 -14.21 16.89
N ASP A 122 -10.18 -14.77 18.07
CA ASP A 122 -9.49 -16.03 18.35
C ASP A 122 -10.35 -16.94 19.23
N PRO A 123 -10.74 -18.14 18.75
CA PRO A 123 -11.55 -19.07 19.52
C PRO A 123 -10.87 -19.56 20.80
N GLN A 124 -9.52 -19.49 20.87
CA GLN A 124 -8.74 -19.94 22.03
C GLN A 124 -8.43 -18.79 23.02
N ASN A 125 -9.05 -17.62 22.86
CA ASN A 125 -8.87 -16.45 23.73
C ASN A 125 -7.42 -16.02 23.96
N ARG A 126 -6.52 -16.29 22.99
CA ARG A 126 -5.14 -15.81 23.04
C ARG A 126 -5.09 -14.29 22.83
N ARG A 127 -4.01 -13.66 23.24
CA ARG A 127 -3.81 -12.23 23.04
C ARG A 127 -3.73 -11.89 21.55
N THR A 128 -4.70 -11.13 21.04
CA THR A 128 -4.71 -10.66 19.65
C THR A 128 -4.15 -9.24 19.55
N VAL A 129 -3.68 -8.88 18.35
CA VAL A 129 -3.23 -7.51 18.04
C VAL A 129 -4.30 -6.46 18.26
N MET A 130 -5.59 -6.85 18.24
CA MET A 130 -6.71 -5.93 18.49
C MET A 130 -6.72 -5.38 19.92
N HIS A 131 -6.21 -6.13 20.90
CA HIS A 131 -6.07 -5.65 22.29
C HIS A 131 -5.13 -4.45 22.43
N LEU A 132 -4.19 -4.30 21.49
CA LEU A 132 -3.21 -3.19 21.47
C LEU A 132 -3.75 -1.91 20.83
N LEU A 133 -4.89 -1.99 20.15
CA LEU A 133 -5.45 -0.88 19.36
C LEU A 133 -6.58 -0.13 20.10
N LYS A 134 -6.66 -0.23 21.41
CA LYS A 134 -7.61 0.55 22.20
C LYS A 134 -7.39 2.05 21.95
N GLY A 135 -8.48 2.80 21.69
CA GLY A 135 -8.42 4.23 21.43
C GLY A 135 -8.21 4.64 19.96
N THR A 136 -8.22 3.71 19.00
CA THR A 136 -8.10 4.03 17.57
C THR A 136 -9.37 4.60 16.94
N GLY A 137 -10.48 4.67 17.67
CA GLY A 137 -11.78 5.13 17.18
C GLY A 137 -12.84 4.03 17.18
N LYS A 138 -14.00 4.34 16.58
CA LYS A 138 -15.13 3.41 16.43
C LYS A 138 -15.05 2.61 15.13
N GLU A 139 -14.21 3.04 14.20
CA GLU A 139 -14.08 2.48 12.87
C GLU A 139 -13.57 1.03 12.91
N ARG A 140 -14.11 0.22 12.01
CA ARG A 140 -13.84 -1.21 11.97
C ARG A 140 -12.57 -1.54 11.20
N ILE A 141 -11.41 -1.27 11.79
CA ILE A 141 -10.09 -1.58 11.19
C ILE A 141 -9.71 -3.05 11.32
N TYR A 142 -8.84 -3.52 10.42
CA TYR A 142 -8.29 -4.88 10.39
C TYR A 142 -6.83 -4.88 9.92
N PRO A 143 -6.05 -5.92 10.28
CA PRO A 143 -4.64 -5.97 9.92
C PRO A 143 -4.44 -6.18 8.41
N VAL A 144 -3.47 -5.48 7.84
CA VAL A 144 -3.01 -5.62 6.45
C VAL A 144 -1.92 -6.69 6.41
N GLY A 145 -2.30 -7.89 6.05
CA GLY A 145 -1.45 -9.07 6.15
C GLY A 145 -1.29 -9.57 7.58
N ARG A 146 -0.28 -10.41 7.80
CA ARG A 146 -0.04 -11.04 9.11
C ARG A 146 1.43 -10.99 9.49
N LEU A 147 1.68 -11.03 10.79
CA LEU A 147 2.94 -11.41 11.41
C LEU A 147 2.69 -12.59 12.35
N ASP A 148 3.61 -13.53 12.41
CA ASP A 148 3.53 -14.64 13.35
C ASP A 148 3.52 -14.17 14.81
N ARG A 149 3.06 -15.01 15.73
CA ARG A 149 2.99 -14.71 17.16
C ARG A 149 4.33 -14.19 17.70
N MET A 150 5.43 -14.85 17.35
CA MET A 150 6.80 -14.52 17.82
C MET A 150 7.51 -13.48 16.94
N THR A 151 6.94 -13.09 15.80
CA THR A 151 7.50 -12.04 14.94
C THR A 151 7.05 -10.67 15.43
N THR A 152 7.98 -9.74 15.48
CA THR A 152 7.77 -8.37 15.94
C THR A 152 7.80 -7.37 14.79
N GLY A 153 7.49 -6.10 15.07
CA GLY A 153 7.66 -5.00 14.11
C GLY A 153 6.39 -4.49 13.50
N LEU A 154 6.53 -3.81 12.39
CA LEU A 154 5.46 -3.01 11.79
C LEU A 154 4.30 -3.86 11.27
N LEU A 155 3.09 -3.50 11.69
CA LEU A 155 1.84 -4.05 11.19
C LEU A 155 0.86 -2.91 10.95
N LEU A 156 0.37 -2.79 9.71
CA LEU A 156 -0.61 -1.79 9.31
C LEU A 156 -2.02 -2.31 9.54
N PHE A 157 -2.93 -1.43 9.96
CA PHE A 157 -4.37 -1.67 10.08
C PHE A 157 -5.14 -0.62 9.31
N THR A 158 -6.23 -0.99 8.70
CA THR A 158 -7.10 -0.06 7.99
C THR A 158 -8.49 -0.66 7.77
N ASN A 159 -9.50 0.17 7.49
CA ASN A 159 -10.78 -0.22 6.90
C ASN A 159 -10.82 0.00 5.37
N ASP A 160 -9.71 0.43 4.75
CA ASP A 160 -9.57 0.53 3.29
C ASP A 160 -9.20 -0.82 2.67
N GLY A 161 -10.20 -1.60 2.29
CA GLY A 161 -10.01 -2.93 1.70
C GLY A 161 -9.34 -2.92 0.33
N GLN A 162 -9.37 -1.81 -0.41
CA GLN A 162 -8.67 -1.69 -1.68
C GLN A 162 -7.18 -1.57 -1.45
N LEU A 163 -6.78 -0.67 -0.55
CA LEU A 163 -5.39 -0.50 -0.17
C LEU A 163 -4.85 -1.77 0.49
N ALA A 164 -5.61 -2.39 1.41
CA ALA A 164 -5.20 -3.64 2.05
C ALA A 164 -4.94 -4.76 1.02
N LYS A 165 -5.82 -4.92 0.03
CA LYS A 165 -5.63 -5.88 -1.08
C LYS A 165 -4.37 -5.54 -1.88
N LYS A 166 -4.16 -4.27 -2.25
CA LYS A 166 -2.99 -3.81 -2.98
C LYS A 166 -1.69 -4.14 -2.24
N LEU A 167 -1.63 -3.84 -0.93
CA LEU A 167 -0.43 -4.06 -0.12
C LEU A 167 -0.12 -5.53 0.21
N THR A 168 -1.09 -6.43 0.05
CA THR A 168 -0.93 -7.85 0.39
C THR A 168 -0.84 -8.77 -0.83
N HIS A 169 -1.33 -8.33 -1.99
CA HIS A 169 -1.34 -9.19 -3.17
C HIS A 169 0.06 -9.30 -3.79
N PRO A 170 0.55 -10.53 -4.11
CA PRO A 170 1.90 -10.76 -4.60
C PRO A 170 2.28 -9.95 -5.85
N ARG A 171 1.33 -9.72 -6.76
CA ARG A 171 1.57 -8.99 -8.02
C ARG A 171 2.14 -7.57 -7.85
N HIS A 172 1.91 -6.94 -6.70
CA HIS A 172 2.34 -5.56 -6.45
C HIS A 172 3.76 -5.47 -5.85
N GLY A 173 4.42 -6.60 -5.60
CA GLY A 173 5.81 -6.62 -5.17
C GLY A 173 6.13 -5.77 -3.94
N VAL A 174 5.17 -5.63 -3.01
CA VAL A 174 5.32 -4.74 -1.85
C VAL A 174 6.46 -5.20 -0.95
N LYS A 175 7.49 -4.37 -0.84
CA LYS A 175 8.72 -4.65 -0.11
C LYS A 175 8.53 -4.66 1.39
N LYS A 176 9.24 -5.58 2.06
CA LYS A 176 9.25 -5.79 3.50
C LYS A 176 10.67 -6.03 3.94
N LEU A 177 11.22 -5.15 4.76
CA LEU A 177 12.56 -5.31 5.32
C LEU A 177 12.46 -5.92 6.73
N TYR A 178 13.21 -7.00 6.93
CA TYR A 178 13.30 -7.68 8.21
C TYR A 178 14.71 -7.60 8.78
N HIS A 179 14.80 -7.41 10.08
CA HIS A 179 16.00 -7.64 10.87
C HIS A 179 15.88 -9.03 11.50
N VAL A 180 16.82 -9.89 11.17
CA VAL A 180 16.87 -11.31 11.57
C VAL A 180 18.02 -11.52 12.54
N TYR A 181 17.75 -12.17 13.67
CA TYR A 181 18.76 -12.66 14.60
C TYR A 181 18.81 -14.17 14.53
N LEU A 182 19.98 -14.72 14.27
CA LEU A 182 20.24 -16.15 14.11
C LEU A 182 20.98 -16.72 15.33
N ASP A 183 20.92 -18.02 15.51
CA ASP A 183 21.59 -18.74 16.60
C ASP A 183 23.10 -18.76 16.42
N LYS A 184 23.59 -18.76 15.19
CA LYS A 184 25.02 -18.80 14.85
C LYS A 184 25.36 -17.81 13.72
N ALA A 185 26.62 -17.49 13.55
CA ALA A 185 27.13 -16.62 12.50
C ALA A 185 26.83 -17.19 11.10
N VAL A 186 26.36 -16.33 10.20
CA VAL A 186 26.05 -16.70 8.81
C VAL A 186 27.30 -16.68 7.96
N ASN A 187 27.43 -17.68 7.10
CA ASN A 187 28.45 -17.69 6.07
C ASN A 187 28.05 -16.70 4.95
N GLY A 188 28.98 -15.84 4.52
CA GLY A 188 28.74 -14.92 3.42
C GLY A 188 28.32 -15.59 2.10
N ALA A 189 28.81 -16.82 1.84
CA ALA A 189 28.38 -17.60 0.67
C ALA A 189 26.86 -17.87 0.70
N HIS A 190 26.28 -18.21 1.86
CA HIS A 190 24.84 -18.44 1.99
C HIS A 190 24.03 -17.17 1.73
N LEU A 191 24.53 -15.97 2.10
CA LEU A 191 23.85 -14.72 1.74
C LEU A 191 23.82 -14.52 0.23
N LYS A 192 24.90 -14.88 -0.47
CA LYS A 192 24.96 -14.83 -1.93
C LYS A 192 23.95 -15.80 -2.55
N GLU A 193 23.90 -17.04 -2.10
CA GLU A 193 22.92 -18.05 -2.57
C GLU A 193 21.48 -17.57 -2.35
N ILE A 194 21.17 -16.96 -1.20
CA ILE A 194 19.84 -16.38 -0.91
C ILE A 194 19.52 -15.25 -1.87
N SER A 195 20.49 -14.43 -2.26
CA SER A 195 20.32 -13.34 -3.22
C SER A 195 20.15 -13.84 -4.66
N GLU A 196 20.70 -14.99 -5.00
CA GLU A 196 20.56 -15.64 -6.31
C GLU A 196 19.25 -16.43 -6.42
N GLY A 197 18.81 -17.04 -5.34
CA GLY A 197 17.55 -17.76 -5.21
C GLY A 197 17.68 -19.18 -4.70
N VAL A 198 16.89 -19.53 -3.71
CA VAL A 198 16.89 -20.82 -3.04
C VAL A 198 15.60 -21.58 -3.35
N LYS A 199 15.73 -22.84 -3.71
CA LYS A 199 14.58 -23.74 -3.94
C LYS A 199 14.02 -24.19 -2.59
N LEU A 200 12.79 -23.81 -2.30
CA LEU A 200 12.01 -24.26 -1.15
C LEU A 200 10.87 -25.17 -1.64
N GLU A 201 10.16 -25.81 -0.72
CA GLU A 201 9.05 -26.73 -1.03
C GLU A 201 7.96 -26.11 -1.92
N ASP A 202 7.68 -24.81 -1.71
CA ASP A 202 6.64 -24.04 -2.41
C ASP A 202 7.19 -23.13 -3.53
N GLY A 203 8.37 -23.47 -4.06
CA GLY A 203 9.02 -22.83 -5.18
C GLY A 203 10.26 -22.00 -4.81
N VAL A 204 10.87 -21.40 -5.80
CA VAL A 204 12.08 -20.60 -5.61
C VAL A 204 11.78 -19.33 -4.81
N MET A 205 12.63 -19.03 -3.85
CA MET A 205 12.64 -17.82 -3.05
C MET A 205 13.94 -17.07 -3.24
N LYS A 206 13.80 -15.80 -3.63
CA LYS A 206 14.91 -14.86 -3.79
C LYS A 206 14.69 -13.67 -2.88
N ALA A 207 15.74 -13.22 -2.19
CA ALA A 207 15.73 -11.94 -1.50
C ALA A 207 15.88 -10.79 -2.51
N ASP A 208 15.17 -9.68 -2.29
CA ASP A 208 15.37 -8.46 -3.10
C ASP A 208 16.69 -7.78 -2.71
N ASP A 209 17.03 -7.84 -1.41
CA ASP A 209 18.32 -7.43 -0.85
C ASP A 209 18.61 -8.22 0.42
N ILE A 210 19.90 -8.53 0.68
CA ILE A 210 20.33 -9.20 1.89
C ILE A 210 21.75 -8.79 2.27
N SER A 211 21.95 -8.38 3.51
CA SER A 211 23.23 -7.93 4.00
C SER A 211 23.38 -8.13 5.53
N PHE A 212 24.62 -8.12 6.02
CA PHE A 212 24.85 -8.04 7.46
C PHE A 212 24.40 -6.67 7.98
N VAL A 213 23.94 -6.63 9.22
CA VAL A 213 23.48 -5.38 9.86
C VAL A 213 24.69 -4.59 10.37
N GLY A 214 24.64 -3.27 10.21
CA GLY A 214 25.70 -2.36 10.64
C GLY A 214 27.02 -2.61 9.90
N ASN A 215 28.13 -2.65 10.62
CA ASN A 215 29.46 -2.88 10.05
C ASN A 215 29.78 -4.36 9.79
N GLY A 216 28.80 -5.26 9.95
CA GLY A 216 28.99 -6.70 9.75
C GLY A 216 29.81 -7.40 10.85
N ASN A 217 30.08 -6.75 11.97
CA ASN A 217 30.84 -7.32 13.08
C ASN A 217 30.12 -8.51 13.73
N ASP A 218 28.80 -8.41 13.89
CA ASP A 218 27.98 -9.53 14.37
C ASP A 218 27.29 -10.23 13.20
N LYS A 219 27.94 -11.27 12.68
CA LYS A 219 27.42 -12.09 11.58
C LYS A 219 26.17 -12.92 11.91
N LYS A 220 25.64 -12.83 13.13
CA LYS A 220 24.34 -13.41 13.51
C LYS A 220 23.18 -12.49 13.16
N GLN A 221 23.45 -11.24 12.79
CA GLN A 221 22.44 -10.26 12.47
C GLN A 221 22.42 -9.94 10.97
N VAL A 222 21.27 -10.19 10.35
CA VAL A 222 21.07 -10.02 8.90
C VAL A 222 19.85 -9.14 8.64
N GLY A 223 20.00 -8.16 7.76
CA GLY A 223 18.92 -7.44 7.13
C GLY A 223 18.51 -8.18 5.85
N ILE A 224 17.22 -8.46 5.69
CA ILE A 224 16.69 -9.08 4.47
C ILE A 224 15.45 -8.34 3.97
N GLU A 225 15.48 -7.89 2.71
CA GLU A 225 14.34 -7.31 2.02
C GLU A 225 13.71 -8.37 1.12
N ILE A 226 12.40 -8.50 1.21
CA ILE A 226 11.59 -9.41 0.39
C ILE A 226 10.26 -8.77 -0.01
N HIS A 227 9.72 -9.18 -1.16
CA HIS A 227 8.35 -8.86 -1.56
C HIS A 227 7.38 -10.03 -1.32
N SER A 228 7.88 -11.26 -1.18
CA SER A 228 7.09 -12.46 -0.93
C SER A 228 6.24 -12.36 0.34
N GLY A 229 5.02 -12.93 0.31
CA GLY A 229 4.11 -13.06 1.44
C GLY A 229 3.84 -14.52 1.85
N LYS A 230 4.66 -15.49 1.36
CA LYS A 230 4.50 -16.90 1.70
C LYS A 230 4.63 -17.15 3.21
N ASN A 231 3.99 -18.21 3.68
CA ASN A 231 3.99 -18.53 5.11
C ASN A 231 5.41 -18.74 5.63
N ARG A 232 5.75 -18.06 6.74
CA ARG A 232 7.04 -18.15 7.47
C ARG A 232 8.29 -18.11 6.57
N ILE A 233 8.21 -17.42 5.44
CA ILE A 233 9.21 -17.52 4.36
C ILE A 233 10.63 -17.19 4.81
N VAL A 234 10.83 -16.13 5.60
CA VAL A 234 12.16 -15.77 6.12
C VAL A 234 12.71 -16.86 7.04
N ARG A 235 11.87 -17.45 7.90
CA ARG A 235 12.30 -18.52 8.80
C ARG A 235 12.69 -19.76 8.01
N ARG A 236 11.83 -20.24 7.10
CA ARG A 236 12.11 -21.41 6.25
C ARG A 236 13.36 -21.22 5.40
N LEU A 237 13.59 -20.00 4.90
CA LEU A 237 14.75 -19.67 4.13
C LEU A 237 16.06 -19.86 4.92
N PHE A 238 16.14 -19.37 6.15
CA PHE A 238 17.31 -19.59 6.99
C PHE A 238 17.39 -21.03 7.55
N GLU A 239 16.25 -21.65 7.81
CA GLU A 239 16.16 -23.04 8.25
C GLU A 239 16.70 -24.02 7.18
N SER A 240 16.54 -23.72 5.86
CA SER A 240 17.10 -24.54 4.78
C SER A 240 18.64 -24.58 4.73
N PHE A 241 19.28 -23.56 5.34
CA PHE A 241 20.74 -23.52 5.54
C PHE A 241 21.18 -23.98 6.95
N GLY A 242 20.26 -24.56 7.73
CA GLY A 242 20.55 -25.06 9.07
C GLY A 242 20.73 -23.96 10.13
N TYR A 243 20.19 -22.75 9.90
CA TYR A 243 20.14 -21.66 10.90
C TYR A 243 18.79 -21.62 11.60
N LYS A 244 18.79 -21.28 12.90
CA LYS A 244 17.58 -21.03 13.67
C LYS A 244 17.35 -19.55 13.84
N VAL A 245 16.18 -19.05 13.42
CA VAL A 245 15.80 -17.64 13.59
C VAL A 245 15.30 -17.40 15.01
N ILE A 246 16.12 -16.76 15.85
CA ILE A 246 15.86 -16.46 17.26
C ILE A 246 14.92 -15.26 17.40
N LYS A 247 15.21 -14.16 16.67
CA LYS A 247 14.34 -12.97 16.62
C LYS A 247 14.10 -12.58 15.17
N LEU A 248 12.88 -12.15 14.88
CA LEU A 248 12.48 -11.64 13.57
C LEU A 248 11.68 -10.37 13.78
N ASP A 249 12.15 -9.27 13.23
CA ASP A 249 11.57 -7.95 13.40
C ASP A 249 11.34 -7.28 12.04
N ARG A 250 10.09 -6.99 11.66
CA ARG A 250 9.81 -6.24 10.45
C ARG A 250 10.07 -4.75 10.68
N VAL A 251 11.15 -4.24 10.14
CA VAL A 251 11.63 -2.87 10.38
C VAL A 251 11.08 -1.87 9.36
N SER A 252 10.74 -2.35 8.13
CA SER A 252 10.05 -1.55 7.14
C SER A 252 8.95 -2.36 6.45
N PHE A 253 7.87 -1.68 6.07
CA PHE A 253 6.75 -2.24 5.31
C PHE A 253 6.21 -1.20 4.34
N ALA A 254 6.28 -1.48 3.04
CA ALA A 254 5.77 -0.58 2.00
C ALA A 254 6.32 0.86 2.11
N GLY A 255 7.60 1.04 2.50
CA GLY A 255 8.21 2.34 2.75
C GLY A 255 7.95 2.95 4.13
N LEU A 256 6.99 2.41 4.89
CA LEU A 256 6.78 2.82 6.29
C LEU A 256 7.90 2.30 7.19
N THR A 257 8.33 3.11 8.15
CA THR A 257 9.36 2.75 9.13
C THR A 257 8.83 2.84 10.55
N LYS A 258 9.54 2.23 11.51
CA LYS A 258 9.18 2.28 12.93
C LYS A 258 9.85 3.45 13.67
N LYS A 259 10.37 4.45 12.95
CA LYS A 259 10.93 5.66 13.56
C LYS A 259 9.90 6.26 14.53
N ASP A 260 10.33 6.62 15.71
CA ASP A 260 9.53 7.23 16.79
C ASP A 260 8.28 6.42 17.20
N LEU A 261 8.24 5.11 16.89
CA LEU A 261 7.16 4.20 17.25
C LEU A 261 7.66 3.07 18.17
N PRO A 262 7.58 3.23 19.50
CA PRO A 262 8.03 2.23 20.47
C PRO A 262 7.28 0.90 20.34
N ARG A 263 7.89 -0.19 20.82
CA ARG A 263 7.29 -1.53 20.82
C ARG A 263 5.97 -1.55 21.61
N GLY A 264 4.92 -2.12 21.01
CA GLY A 264 3.57 -2.18 21.59
C GLY A 264 2.74 -0.92 21.41
N LYS A 265 3.31 0.16 20.89
CA LYS A 265 2.59 1.41 20.60
C LYS A 265 2.15 1.45 19.15
N TRP A 266 1.14 2.27 18.88
CA TRP A 266 0.60 2.54 17.55
C TRP A 266 0.47 4.05 17.33
N ARG A 267 0.37 4.45 16.05
CA ARG A 267 0.03 5.81 15.63
C ARG A 267 -0.83 5.78 14.37
N PHE A 268 -1.54 6.84 14.12
CA PHE A 268 -2.14 7.06 12.80
C PHE A 268 -1.06 7.36 11.75
N LEU A 269 -1.34 7.01 10.50
CA LEU A 269 -0.51 7.45 9.37
C LEU A 269 -0.76 8.93 9.08
N THR A 270 0.30 9.62 8.67
CA THR A 270 0.19 10.97 8.10
C THR A 270 -0.44 10.93 6.71
N GLN A 271 -0.99 12.06 6.26
CA GLN A 271 -1.55 12.17 4.91
C GLN A 271 -0.52 11.85 3.81
N GLN A 272 0.74 12.23 4.04
CA GLN A 272 1.85 11.92 3.12
C GLN A 272 2.10 10.41 3.02
N GLU A 273 2.13 9.70 4.15
CA GLU A 273 2.30 8.24 4.17
C GLU A 273 1.13 7.54 3.47
N VAL A 274 -0.11 7.99 3.70
CA VAL A 274 -1.30 7.45 3.02
C VAL A 274 -1.21 7.68 1.51
N SER A 275 -0.81 8.88 1.08
CA SER A 275 -0.63 9.21 -0.34
C SER A 275 0.46 8.34 -0.98
N MET A 276 1.60 8.17 -0.31
CA MET A 276 2.69 7.29 -0.74
C MET A 276 2.19 5.84 -0.94
N LEU A 277 1.46 5.29 0.03
CA LEU A 277 0.92 3.92 -0.07
C LEU A 277 -0.09 3.77 -1.23
N LYS A 278 -0.89 4.78 -1.51
CA LYS A 278 -1.85 4.77 -2.63
C LYS A 278 -1.16 4.84 -3.99
N MET A 279 0.00 5.50 -4.09
CA MET A 279 0.78 5.63 -5.32
C MET A 279 1.65 4.40 -5.65
N LEU A 280 1.88 3.47 -4.74
CA LEU A 280 2.57 2.21 -5.05
C LEU A 280 1.90 1.54 -6.27
N LYS A 281 2.69 1.08 -7.22
CA LYS A 281 2.20 0.43 -8.47
C LYS A 281 1.76 -1.01 -8.24
#